data_405db74040db77044b47c8ae0061a224
#
_entry.id   405db74040db77044b47c8ae0061a224
#
_cell.length_a   1.000
_cell.length_b   1.000
_cell.length_c   1.000
_cell.angle_alpha   90.00
_cell.angle_beta   90.00
_cell.angle_gamma   90.00
#
_symmetry.space_group_name_H-M   'P 1'
#
loop_
_entity.id
_entity.type
_entity.pdbx_description
1 polymer ?
#
loop_
_entity_poly.entity_id
_entity_poly.type
_entity_poly.pdbx_seq_one_letter_code
_entity_poly.pdbx_strand_id
1 'polypeptide(L)'
;MATEAPNDHHFAMATQADVRRIALSFPGAEEVKGRFAFEVPNKGKLKGFVWVWMERVTPKKPRVANPGVIAVRVANLVDKDLIISAEPTKYFTEPHYNGFPAILVRLAEVKVADLRPLIAEAWRCQAPAEPGTPKKAKRATAKRPKPPRR
;
A
#
# COMPACT_ATOMS: atom_id res chain seq x y z
N MET A 1 -3.26 35.79 -6.35
CA MET A 1 -3.76 35.49 -6.18
C MET A 1 -4.20 34.30 -5.96
N ALA A 2 -4.96 34.01 -5.69
CA ALA A 2 -5.47 32.81 -5.36
C ALA A 2 -5.09 31.72 -6.16
N THR A 3 -4.48 31.98 -7.10
CA THR A 3 -4.09 30.99 -7.95
C THR A 3 -3.16 30.07 -7.37
N GLU A 4 -2.73 30.33 -6.21
CA GLU A 4 -1.84 29.43 -5.70
C GLU A 4 -2.42 28.16 -5.42
N ALA A 5 -3.66 28.02 -5.28
CA ALA A 5 -4.28 26.78 -4.91
C ALA A 5 -3.84 25.60 -5.76
N PRO A 6 -3.83 25.72 -7.07
CA PRO A 6 -3.40 24.58 -7.85
C PRO A 6 -1.96 24.23 -7.62
N ASN A 7 -1.16 25.24 -7.43
CA ASN A 7 0.22 24.96 -7.21
C ASN A 7 0.43 24.33 -5.87
N ASP A 8 -0.37 24.72 -4.90
CA ASP A 8 -0.23 24.14 -3.62
C ASP A 8 -0.49 22.66 -3.67
N HIS A 9 -1.36 22.22 -4.55
CA HIS A 9 -1.61 20.82 -4.66
C HIS A 9 -0.37 20.04 -5.02
N HIS A 10 0.50 20.60 -5.81
CA HIS A 10 1.71 19.90 -6.18
C HIS A 10 2.65 19.76 -5.01
N PHE A 11 2.67 20.73 -4.14
CA PHE A 11 3.60 20.68 -3.03
C PHE A 11 2.95 20.24 -1.74
N ALA A 12 1.64 20.17 -1.71
CA ALA A 12 0.95 19.78 -0.49
C ALA A 12 1.19 18.32 -0.20
N MET A 13 1.28 17.99 1.06
CA MET A 13 1.43 16.62 1.45
C MET A 13 0.14 15.88 1.18
N ALA A 14 0.24 14.57 1.05
CA ALA A 14 -0.91 13.75 0.72
C ALA A 14 -1.86 13.64 1.90
N THR A 15 -3.12 13.35 1.59
CA THR A 15 -4.15 13.20 2.61
C THR A 15 -4.87 11.88 2.40
N GLN A 16 -5.72 11.50 3.34
CA GLN A 16 -6.53 10.30 3.16
C GLN A 16 -7.43 10.42 1.93
N ALA A 17 -7.91 11.63 1.63
CA ALA A 17 -8.73 11.81 0.44
C ALA A 17 -7.94 11.46 -0.82
N ASP A 18 -6.67 11.83 -0.86
CA ASP A 18 -5.82 11.48 -1.98
C ASP A 18 -5.66 9.98 -2.09
N VAL A 19 -5.42 9.32 -0.97
CA VAL A 19 -5.27 7.87 -0.95
C VAL A 19 -6.52 7.19 -1.47
N ARG A 20 -7.68 7.65 -1.01
CA ARG A 20 -8.95 7.07 -1.44
C ARG A 20 -9.13 7.21 -2.95
N ARG A 21 -8.88 8.39 -3.46
CA ARG A 21 -9.04 8.64 -4.88
C ARG A 21 -8.13 7.73 -5.71
N ILE A 22 -6.89 7.60 -5.30
CA ILE A 22 -5.93 6.77 -6.03
C ILE A 22 -6.32 5.30 -5.94
N ALA A 23 -6.59 4.82 -4.73
CA ALA A 23 -6.91 3.41 -4.53
C ALA A 23 -8.13 2.99 -5.31
N LEU A 24 -9.16 3.83 -5.30
CA LEU A 24 -10.41 3.49 -5.99
C LEU A 24 -10.31 3.64 -7.50
N SER A 25 -9.23 4.20 -8.01
CA SER A 25 -9.05 4.30 -9.45
C SER A 25 -8.64 2.98 -10.10
N PHE A 26 -8.25 1.99 -9.30
CA PHE A 26 -7.81 0.72 -9.87
C PHE A 26 -8.96 -0.25 -10.03
N PRO A 27 -8.92 -1.10 -11.08
CA PRO A 27 -10.03 -2.01 -11.36
C PRO A 27 -10.34 -2.93 -10.18
N GLY A 28 -11.63 -3.03 -9.86
CA GLY A 28 -12.09 -3.92 -8.80
C GLY A 28 -11.84 -3.45 -7.40
N ALA A 29 -11.16 -2.31 -7.22
CA ALA A 29 -10.87 -1.82 -5.88
C ALA A 29 -12.15 -1.37 -5.19
N GLU A 30 -12.29 -1.71 -3.92
CA GLU A 30 -13.44 -1.37 -3.11
C GLU A 30 -12.99 -0.85 -1.77
N GLU A 31 -13.72 0.09 -1.22
CA GLU A 31 -13.44 0.57 0.12
C GLU A 31 -14.21 -0.26 1.11
N VAL A 32 -13.56 -0.65 2.19
CA VAL A 32 -14.20 -1.44 3.24
C VAL A 32 -15.19 -0.56 3.99
N LYS A 33 -16.37 -1.11 4.25
CA LYS A 33 -17.36 -0.36 4.98
C LYS A 33 -16.91 -0.19 6.41
N GLY A 34 -17.02 1.01 6.90
CA GLY A 34 -16.74 1.26 8.32
C GLY A 34 -15.30 1.52 8.69
N ARG A 35 -14.38 1.49 7.73
CA ARG A 35 -13.01 1.84 8.05
C ARG A 35 -12.26 2.23 6.79
N PHE A 36 -11.16 2.92 6.99
CA PHE A 36 -10.36 3.40 5.87
C PHE A 36 -9.43 2.26 5.43
N ALA A 37 -9.91 1.47 4.51
CA ALA A 37 -9.15 0.34 3.99
C ALA A 37 -9.69 0.01 2.61
N PHE A 38 -8.82 -0.48 1.73
CA PHE A 38 -9.16 -0.76 0.34
C PHE A 38 -8.75 -2.17 -0.02
N GLU A 39 -9.63 -2.87 -0.70
CA GLU A 39 -9.46 -4.27 -1.02
C GLU A 39 -9.75 -4.52 -2.48
N VAL A 40 -9.27 -5.63 -3.00
CA VAL A 40 -9.59 -6.05 -4.36
C VAL A 40 -9.92 -7.54 -4.32
N PRO A 41 -10.96 -7.98 -5.05
CA PRO A 41 -11.30 -9.40 -5.06
C PRO A 41 -10.26 -10.20 -5.83
N ASN A 42 -9.93 -11.38 -5.32
CA ASN A 42 -9.00 -12.25 -6.00
C ASN A 42 -9.39 -13.68 -5.63
N LYS A 43 -9.93 -14.40 -6.61
CA LYS A 43 -10.33 -15.80 -6.43
C LYS A 43 -11.30 -15.98 -5.27
N GLY A 44 -12.29 -15.11 -5.22
CA GLY A 44 -13.33 -15.23 -4.22
C GLY A 44 -13.01 -14.65 -2.88
N LYS A 45 -11.84 -14.07 -2.71
CA LYS A 45 -11.46 -13.45 -1.45
C LYS A 45 -11.13 -11.99 -1.68
N LEU A 46 -11.44 -11.18 -0.66
CA LEU A 46 -11.07 -9.77 -0.71
C LEU A 46 -9.70 -9.62 -0.08
N LYS A 47 -8.78 -9.02 -0.82
CA LYS A 47 -7.41 -8.85 -0.35
C LYS A 47 -7.08 -7.39 -0.19
N GLY A 48 -6.68 -6.99 1.00
CA GLY A 48 -6.36 -5.61 1.29
C GLY A 48 -5.05 -5.19 0.66
N PHE A 49 -5.01 -4.00 0.11
CA PHE A 49 -3.76 -3.49 -0.46
C PHE A 49 -3.36 -2.14 0.13
N VAL A 50 -4.28 -1.40 0.74
CA VAL A 50 -3.98 -0.16 1.46
C VAL A 50 -4.96 -0.04 2.61
N TRP A 51 -4.47 0.33 3.80
CA TRP A 51 -5.37 0.51 4.94
C TRP A 51 -4.74 1.48 5.93
N VAL A 52 -5.58 2.07 6.78
CA VAL A 52 -5.09 2.98 7.82
C VAL A 52 -4.33 2.18 8.86
N TRP A 53 -3.26 2.76 9.38
CA TRP A 53 -2.49 2.08 10.42
C TRP A 53 -3.24 2.15 11.73
N MET A 54 -3.40 1.00 12.36
CA MET A 54 -4.03 0.92 13.68
C MET A 54 -2.91 0.92 14.71
N GLU A 55 -2.76 2.05 15.36
CA GLU A 55 -1.63 2.28 16.26
C GLU A 55 -1.98 1.97 17.70
N ARG A 56 -1.05 1.37 18.41
CA ARG A 56 -1.24 1.15 19.84
C ARG A 56 -0.60 2.31 20.58
N VAL A 57 -1.42 3.28 20.93
CA VAL A 57 -0.93 4.47 21.61
C VAL A 57 -0.74 4.21 23.09
N THR A 58 -1.66 3.47 23.69
CA THR A 58 -1.60 3.16 25.12
C THR A 58 -1.51 1.64 25.25
N PRO A 59 -0.50 1.13 25.97
CA PRO A 59 -0.23 -0.29 25.98
C PRO A 59 -1.41 -1.20 26.28
N LYS A 60 -2.26 -0.84 27.17
CA LYS A 60 -3.36 -1.74 27.56
C LYS A 60 -4.68 -1.39 26.91
N LYS A 61 -4.70 -0.46 26.00
CA LYS A 61 -5.93 -0.06 25.35
C LYS A 61 -5.98 -0.56 23.92
N PRO A 62 -7.16 -0.63 23.31
CA PRO A 62 -7.27 -1.04 21.93
C PRO A 62 -6.47 -0.14 21.02
N ARG A 63 -6.07 -0.66 19.88
CA ARG A 63 -5.39 0.13 18.89
C ARG A 63 -6.36 1.16 18.31
N VAL A 64 -5.84 2.29 17.89
CA VAL A 64 -6.66 3.35 17.31
C VAL A 64 -6.13 3.70 15.94
N ALA A 65 -7.01 4.12 15.05
CA ALA A 65 -6.60 4.50 13.71
C ALA A 65 -5.77 5.78 13.77
N ASN A 66 -4.66 5.79 13.05
CA ASN A 66 -3.83 6.99 12.93
C ASN A 66 -4.07 7.57 11.54
N PRO A 67 -4.84 8.66 11.42
CA PRO A 67 -5.21 9.17 10.10
C PRO A 67 -4.03 9.71 9.29
N GLY A 68 -2.89 9.89 9.90
CA GLY A 68 -1.72 10.37 9.19
C GLY A 68 -0.82 9.28 8.64
N VAL A 69 -1.15 8.03 8.87
CA VAL A 69 -0.30 6.92 8.43
C VAL A 69 -1.13 5.83 7.81
N ILE A 70 -0.70 5.36 6.64
CA ILE A 70 -1.36 4.23 6.00
C ILE A 70 -0.38 3.09 5.85
N ALA A 71 -0.91 1.88 5.76
CA ALA A 71 -0.12 0.70 5.43
C ALA A 71 -0.35 0.40 3.96
N VAL A 72 0.72 0.09 3.24
CA VAL A 72 0.65 -0.20 1.82
C VAL A 72 1.35 -1.53 1.56
N ARG A 73 0.67 -2.43 0.90
CA ARG A 73 1.22 -3.74 0.61
C ARG A 73 2.37 -3.63 -0.38
N VAL A 74 3.43 -4.40 -0.14
CA VAL A 74 4.56 -4.45 -1.08
C VAL A 74 4.78 -5.91 -1.48
N ALA A 75 5.60 -6.13 -2.49
CA ALA A 75 5.76 -7.45 -3.07
C ALA A 75 6.42 -8.45 -2.13
N ASN A 76 7.42 -7.99 -1.39
CA ASN A 76 8.17 -8.91 -0.52
C ASN A 76 8.99 -8.10 0.49
N LEU A 77 9.69 -8.81 1.36
CA LEU A 77 10.45 -8.14 2.40
C LEU A 77 11.70 -7.44 1.89
N VAL A 78 12.26 -7.90 0.79
CA VAL A 78 13.42 -7.24 0.21
C VAL A 78 13.01 -5.86 -0.32
N ASP A 79 11.90 -5.80 -1.05
CA ASP A 79 11.39 -4.54 -1.54
C ASP A 79 11.05 -3.62 -0.37
N LYS A 80 10.48 -4.18 0.69
CA LYS A 80 10.14 -3.41 1.87
C LYS A 80 11.39 -2.72 2.43
N ASP A 81 12.46 -3.48 2.59
CA ASP A 81 13.68 -2.91 3.14
C ASP A 81 14.27 -1.85 2.23
N LEU A 82 14.22 -2.07 0.93
CA LEU A 82 14.75 -1.09 -0.02
C LEU A 82 13.97 0.21 0.02
N ILE A 83 12.67 0.14 0.07
CA ILE A 83 11.84 1.33 0.09
C ILE A 83 12.08 2.13 1.37
N ILE A 84 12.09 1.46 2.51
CA ILE A 84 12.28 2.14 3.78
C ILE A 84 13.68 2.74 3.86
N SER A 85 14.68 1.99 3.41
CA SER A 85 16.06 2.48 3.48
C SER A 85 16.28 3.68 2.58
N ALA A 86 15.60 3.72 1.44
CA ALA A 86 15.77 4.81 0.51
C ALA A 86 15.22 6.13 1.04
N GLU A 87 14.09 6.08 1.75
CA GLU A 87 13.48 7.31 2.24
C GLU A 87 12.84 7.10 3.61
N PRO A 88 13.67 6.98 4.63
CA PRO A 88 13.15 6.65 5.98
C PRO A 88 12.30 7.73 6.62
N THR A 89 12.29 8.95 6.09
CA THR A 89 11.39 9.95 6.62
C THR A 89 9.96 9.73 6.14
N LYS A 90 9.80 9.07 5.00
CA LYS A 90 8.49 8.83 4.42
C LYS A 90 7.92 7.48 4.82
N TYR A 91 8.78 6.46 4.88
CA TYR A 91 8.34 5.07 5.05
C TYR A 91 9.00 4.44 6.25
N PHE A 92 8.27 3.59 6.95
CA PHE A 92 8.82 2.94 8.12
C PHE A 92 8.08 1.64 8.39
N THR A 93 8.52 0.94 9.41
CA THR A 93 7.84 -0.26 9.86
C THR A 93 7.85 -0.23 11.39
N GLU A 94 7.13 -1.12 12.02
CA GLU A 94 7.10 -1.19 13.46
C GLU A 94 6.94 -2.65 13.83
N PRO A 95 7.14 -3.04 15.11
CA PRO A 95 7.21 -4.46 15.45
C PRO A 95 6.06 -5.31 14.96
N HIS A 96 4.84 -4.79 14.96
CA HIS A 96 3.69 -5.56 14.51
C HIS A 96 3.77 -5.85 13.01
N TYR A 97 4.49 -5.03 12.26
CA TYR A 97 4.61 -5.18 10.81
C TYR A 97 5.94 -5.78 10.38
N ASN A 98 6.86 -6.00 11.31
CA ASN A 98 8.13 -6.61 10.93
C ASN A 98 7.85 -8.02 10.44
N GLY A 99 8.46 -8.38 9.33
CA GLY A 99 8.22 -9.70 8.75
C GLY A 99 6.97 -9.77 7.88
N PHE A 100 6.22 -8.68 7.78
CA PHE A 100 5.02 -8.65 6.95
C PHE A 100 5.28 -7.72 5.75
N PRO A 101 4.90 -8.11 4.55
CA PRO A 101 5.21 -7.31 3.35
C PRO A 101 4.28 -6.12 3.15
N ALA A 102 4.36 -5.19 4.06
CA ALA A 102 3.69 -3.90 3.93
C ALA A 102 4.54 -2.86 4.62
N ILE A 103 4.49 -1.64 4.11
CA ILE A 103 5.22 -0.52 4.72
C ILE A 103 4.23 0.45 5.30
N LEU A 104 4.68 1.23 6.26
CA LEU A 104 3.88 2.31 6.81
C LEU A 104 4.34 3.61 6.17
N VAL A 105 3.40 4.44 5.76
CA VAL A 105 3.67 5.66 5.01
C VAL A 105 3.15 6.86 5.79
N ARG A 106 4.04 7.82 6.05
CA ARG A 106 3.65 9.05 6.71
C ARG A 106 3.10 10.00 5.66
N LEU A 107 1.79 10.20 5.69
CA LEU A 107 1.15 11.04 4.69
C LEU A 107 1.67 12.46 4.69
N ALA A 108 2.10 12.95 5.85
CA ALA A 108 2.63 14.30 5.92
C ALA A 108 3.98 14.45 5.23
N GLU A 109 4.60 13.34 4.85
CA GLU A 109 5.92 13.41 4.22
C GLU A 109 5.92 13.00 2.75
N VAL A 110 4.78 12.64 2.19
CA VAL A 110 4.71 12.19 0.80
C VAL A 110 3.76 13.05 0.01
N LYS A 111 3.92 13.04 -1.31
CA LYS A 111 3.05 13.74 -2.23
C LYS A 111 2.24 12.73 -2.99
N VAL A 112 1.22 13.21 -3.68
CA VAL A 112 0.40 12.35 -4.53
C VAL A 112 1.28 11.61 -5.54
N ALA A 113 2.29 12.29 -6.08
CA ALA A 113 3.19 11.66 -7.04
C ALA A 113 3.95 10.47 -6.45
N ASP A 114 4.22 10.50 -5.15
CA ASP A 114 4.87 9.38 -4.49
C ASP A 114 3.89 8.24 -4.29
N LEU A 115 2.64 8.56 -4.00
CA LEU A 115 1.65 7.54 -3.67
C LEU A 115 1.19 6.74 -4.88
N ARG A 116 1.06 7.37 -6.04
CA ARG A 116 0.51 6.67 -7.20
C ARG A 116 1.24 5.38 -7.54
N PRO A 117 2.55 5.40 -7.76
CA PRO A 117 3.23 4.15 -8.10
C PRO A 117 3.24 3.17 -6.94
N LEU A 118 3.28 3.68 -5.72
CA LEU A 118 3.30 2.82 -4.56
C LEU A 118 1.99 2.06 -4.42
N ILE A 119 0.86 2.76 -4.54
CA ILE A 119 -0.44 2.12 -4.42
C ILE A 119 -0.73 1.24 -5.64
N ALA A 120 -0.27 1.64 -6.82
CA ALA A 120 -0.41 0.82 -8.01
C ALA A 120 0.26 -0.53 -7.82
N GLU A 121 1.45 -0.53 -7.26
CA GLU A 121 2.15 -1.77 -7.02
C GLU A 121 1.45 -2.61 -5.96
N ALA A 122 0.91 -1.97 -4.93
CA ALA A 122 0.16 -2.67 -3.90
C ALA A 122 -1.06 -3.37 -4.50
N TRP A 123 -1.77 -2.66 -5.38
CA TRP A 123 -2.93 -3.24 -6.05
C TRP A 123 -2.49 -4.43 -6.90
N ARG A 124 -1.39 -4.28 -7.64
CA ARG A 124 -0.89 -5.37 -8.48
C ARG A 124 -0.54 -6.61 -7.67
N CYS A 125 -0.03 -6.42 -6.47
CA CYS A 125 0.32 -7.54 -5.62
C CYS A 125 -0.91 -8.36 -5.22
N GLN A 126 -2.04 -7.70 -5.09
CA GLN A 126 -3.23 -8.35 -4.55
C GLN A 126 -4.29 -8.65 -5.59
N ALA A 127 -4.28 -7.96 -6.72
CA ALA A 127 -5.28 -8.18 -7.76
C ALA A 127 -5.01 -9.47 -8.51
N PRO A 128 -6.05 -10.08 -9.08
CA PRO A 128 -5.83 -11.29 -9.86
C PRO A 128 -5.09 -10.97 -11.14
N ALA A 129 -4.30 -11.95 -11.60
CA ALA A 129 -3.60 -11.78 -12.85
C ALA A 129 -4.61 -11.73 -13.96
N GLU A 130 -4.40 -10.83 -14.92
CA GLU A 130 -5.29 -10.75 -16.05
C GLU A 130 -4.91 -11.73 -17.10
N PRO A 131 -5.87 -12.30 -17.80
CA PRO A 131 -5.54 -13.21 -18.88
C PRO A 131 -4.60 -12.53 -19.85
N GLY A 132 -3.55 -13.21 -20.19
CA GLY A 132 -2.60 -12.68 -21.16
C GLY A 132 -1.60 -11.69 -20.59
N THR A 133 -1.67 -11.34 -19.32
CA THR A 133 -0.75 -10.41 -18.72
C THR A 133 0.33 -11.18 -17.98
N PRO A 134 1.60 -11.04 -18.36
CA PRO A 134 2.64 -11.78 -17.65
C PRO A 134 2.77 -11.26 -16.26
N LYS A 135 2.86 -12.19 -15.36
CA LYS A 135 3.09 -11.72 -14.04
C LYS A 135 4.50 -11.52 -13.84
N LYS A 136 4.95 -11.30 -14.12
CA LYS A 136 6.16 -11.05 -13.94
C LYS A 136 6.61 -11.78 -13.06
N ALA A 137 6.38 -12.45 -13.26
CA ALA A 137 6.47 -12.97 -12.78
C ALA A 137 6.50 -13.77 -11.97
N LYS A 138 6.29 -14.11 -12.06
CA LYS A 138 6.11 -14.58 -11.41
C LYS A 138 6.70 -15.35 -10.97
N ARG A 139 7.07 -15.25 -11.39
CA ARG A 139 7.57 -15.74 -11.25
C ARG A 139 7.76 -16.51 -10.93
N ALA A 140 7.94 -16.70 -11.19
CA ALA A 140 8.07 -17.31 -11.15
C ALA A 140 8.24 -18.18 -10.71
N THR A 141 8.38 -18.10 -10.83
CA THR A 141 8.47 -18.76 -10.56
C THR A 141 8.56 -19.51 -10.15
N ALA A 142 8.59 -19.39 -10.18
CA ALA A 142 8.62 -19.90 -9.97
C ALA A 142 8.63 -20.76 -9.61
N LYS A 143 8.64 -20.71 -9.69
CA LYS A 143 8.59 -21.37 -9.63
C LYS A 143 9.02 -22.17 -9.60
N ARG A 144 9.28 -22.29 -9.71
CA ARG A 144 9.63 -22.97 -9.95
C ARG A 144 9.89 -23.79 -9.70
N PRO A 145 10.12 -23.88 -9.61
CA PRO A 145 10.28 -24.77 -9.58
C PRO A 145 10.38 -25.79 -9.13
N LYS A 146 10.02 -25.98 -9.00
CA LYS A 146 9.99 -26.90 -8.56
C LYS A 146 10.48 -27.91 -8.82
N PRO A 147 10.93 -28.19 -8.74
CA PRO A 147 11.46 -29.01 -9.06
C PRO A 147 11.45 -30.16 -9.20
N PRO A 148 11.63 -30.54 -9.44
CA PRO A 148 11.50 -31.52 -9.64
C PRO A 148 11.60 -32.64 -9.04
N ARG A 149 11.36 -32.97 -8.93
CA ARG A 149 11.27 -33.77 -8.44
C ARG A 149 11.56 -34.82 -8.81
N ARG A 150 12.01 -35.17 -8.89
CA ARG A 150 12.26 -35.89 -9.29
C ARG A 150 12.41 -36.37 -9.27
#